data_3b0c77f66e899fea3f325e443a75953f
#
_entry.id   3b0c77f66e899fea3f325e443a75953f
#
_cell.length_a   1.000
_cell.length_b   1.000
_cell.length_c   1.000
_cell.angle_alpha   90.00
_cell.angle_beta   90.00
_cell.angle_gamma   90.00
#
_symmetry.space_group_name_H-M   'P 1'
#
loop_
_entity.id
_entity.type
_entity.pdbx_description
1 polymer ?
#
loop_
_entity_poly.entity_id
_entity_poly.type
_entity_poly.pdbx_seq_one_letter_code
_entity_poly.pdbx_strand_id
1 'polypeptide(L)'
;VKLVCLLHKVYQEVTQSNETLDDFYFWGELLISDFDDADKNMADTRSLFSNLQELKGLMNDLTYMDKEQEEAIRQFFLNFSIERRTALKERFIFMWDVLGDIYTGFKNRLEAQGIAYEGMLYRQVMEAFDTALLPYDTYVFVGFNVLNKVERELFTHLRDAGKALFYWDYDEFYMAKEHHEAGVFIKRNLREYPSPLPASLFNCMAKPKEINYISSPTENAQARYLPQWIRANLTEQEKETAVVLC
;
A
#
# COMPACT_ATOMS: atom_id res chain seq x y z
N VAL A 1 -3.35 17.11 10.57
CA VAL A 1 -2.83 18.20 11.45
C VAL A 1 -2.51 17.69 12.86
N LYS A 2 -3.49 17.19 13.66
CA LYS A 2 -3.24 16.80 15.07
C LYS A 2 -2.13 15.74 15.19
N LEU A 3 -2.14 14.72 14.35
CA LEU A 3 -1.12 13.67 14.33
C LEU A 3 0.28 14.24 14.06
N VAL A 4 0.40 15.14 13.08
CA VAL A 4 1.69 15.78 12.74
C VAL A 4 2.20 16.63 13.91
N CYS A 5 1.34 17.37 14.60
CA CYS A 5 1.74 18.14 15.78
C CYS A 5 2.25 17.25 16.92
N LEU A 6 1.63 16.08 17.12
CA LEU A 6 2.08 15.13 18.15
C LEU A 6 3.39 14.45 17.76
N LEU A 7 3.54 14.10 16.48
CA LEU A 7 4.78 13.52 15.96
C LEU A 7 5.93 14.52 16.05
N HIS A 8 5.70 15.80 15.70
CA HIS A 8 6.69 16.86 15.82
C HIS A 8 7.25 17.01 17.25
N LYS A 9 6.38 16.93 18.25
CA LYS A 9 6.82 16.96 19.65
C LYS A 9 7.73 15.78 20.01
N VAL A 10 7.36 14.57 19.56
CA VAL A 10 8.21 13.38 19.76
C VAL A 10 9.53 13.54 19.02
N TYR A 11 9.49 14.01 17.76
CA TYR A 11 10.67 14.28 16.98
C TYR A 11 11.63 15.25 17.68
N GLN A 12 11.13 16.38 18.20
CA GLN A 12 11.94 17.33 18.94
C GLN A 12 12.53 16.73 20.23
N GLU A 13 11.76 15.93 20.95
CA GLU A 13 12.24 15.25 22.17
C GLU A 13 13.35 14.25 21.89
N VAL A 14 13.22 13.44 20.84
CA VAL A 14 14.19 12.40 20.48
C VAL A 14 15.45 13.00 19.84
N THR A 15 15.28 13.97 18.94
CA THR A 15 16.41 14.52 18.17
C THR A 15 17.04 15.75 18.80
N GLN A 16 16.40 16.34 19.82
CA GLN A 16 16.77 17.64 20.40
C GLN A 16 16.80 18.76 19.35
N SER A 17 16.02 18.62 18.29
CA SER A 17 15.93 19.59 17.19
C SER A 17 15.07 20.79 17.58
N ASN A 18 15.45 21.97 17.11
CA ASN A 18 14.66 23.19 17.21
C ASN A 18 13.88 23.49 15.91
N GLU A 19 13.74 22.48 15.02
CA GLU A 19 13.02 22.62 13.77
C GLU A 19 11.57 23.03 14.03
N THR A 20 11.06 24.00 13.26
CA THR A 20 9.69 24.50 13.44
C THR A 20 8.67 23.49 12.93
N LEU A 21 7.42 23.62 13.37
CA LEU A 21 6.34 22.79 12.86
C LEU A 21 6.14 22.96 11.35
N ASP A 22 6.31 24.17 10.83
CA ASP A 22 6.14 24.44 9.40
C ASP A 22 7.21 23.73 8.56
N ASP A 23 8.46 23.75 9.00
CA ASP A 23 9.56 23.04 8.33
C ASP A 23 9.39 21.50 8.40
N PHE A 24 8.89 21.03 9.52
CA PHE A 24 8.67 19.61 9.77
C PHE A 24 7.41 19.05 9.10
N TYR A 25 6.42 19.89 8.78
CA TYR A 25 5.07 19.45 8.45
C TYR A 25 5.01 18.41 7.33
N PHE A 26 5.69 18.69 6.22
CA PHE A 26 5.74 17.77 5.08
C PHE A 26 6.39 16.41 5.44
N TRP A 27 7.49 16.45 6.19
CA TRP A 27 8.14 15.24 6.70
C TRP A 27 7.25 14.48 7.68
N GLY A 28 6.53 15.19 8.52
CA GLY A 28 5.60 14.59 9.47
C GLY A 28 4.47 13.84 8.79
N GLU A 29 3.93 14.35 7.70
CA GLU A 29 2.91 13.64 6.91
C GLU A 29 3.50 12.38 6.25
N LEU A 30 4.69 12.47 5.68
CA LEU A 30 5.38 11.34 5.07
C LEU A 30 5.67 10.23 6.11
N LEU A 31 6.24 10.59 7.27
CA LEU A 31 6.53 9.63 8.33
C LEU A 31 5.27 8.95 8.87
N ILE A 32 4.15 9.66 8.99
CA ILE A 32 2.88 9.05 9.41
C ILE A 32 2.41 8.05 8.36
N SER A 33 2.55 8.36 7.08
CA SER A 33 2.22 7.43 5.99
C SER A 33 3.09 6.18 6.04
N ASP A 34 4.40 6.34 6.23
CA ASP A 34 5.35 5.21 6.32
C ASP A 34 5.07 4.34 7.56
N PHE A 35 4.74 4.94 8.70
CA PHE A 35 4.36 4.20 9.91
C PHE A 35 3.03 3.47 9.73
N ASP A 36 2.07 4.09 9.05
CA ASP A 36 0.79 3.50 8.70
C ASP A 36 0.98 2.25 7.82
N ASP A 37 1.82 2.36 6.79
CA ASP A 37 2.16 1.26 5.90
C ASP A 37 2.92 0.14 6.63
N ALA A 38 3.87 0.48 7.51
CA ALA A 38 4.59 -0.49 8.31
C ALA A 38 3.65 -1.27 9.24
N ASP A 39 2.67 -0.61 9.85
CA ASP A 39 1.69 -1.26 10.72
C ASP A 39 0.67 -2.08 9.91
N LYS A 40 0.16 -1.59 8.78
CA LYS A 40 -0.73 -2.33 7.86
C LYS A 40 -0.09 -3.60 7.31
N ASN A 41 1.24 -3.58 7.15
CA ASN A 41 2.00 -4.75 6.73
C ASN A 41 2.56 -5.56 7.91
N MET A 42 2.20 -5.22 9.15
CA MET A 42 2.68 -5.89 10.37
C MET A 42 4.20 -6.12 10.35
N ALA A 43 4.92 -5.11 9.86
CA ALA A 43 6.37 -5.18 9.76
C ALA A 43 7.01 -5.32 11.15
N ASP A 44 8.10 -6.09 11.23
CA ASP A 44 8.96 -6.06 12.40
C ASP A 44 9.70 -4.72 12.45
N THR A 45 9.13 -3.77 13.18
CA THR A 45 9.63 -2.40 13.24
C THR A 45 11.01 -2.29 13.90
N ARG A 46 11.42 -3.28 14.73
CA ARG A 46 12.77 -3.33 15.28
C ARG A 46 13.79 -3.62 14.19
N SER A 47 13.52 -4.62 13.37
CA SER A 47 14.37 -4.95 12.23
C SER A 47 14.30 -3.88 11.14
N LEU A 48 13.11 -3.32 10.87
CA LEU A 48 12.90 -2.30 9.84
C LEU A 48 13.69 -1.01 10.15
N PHE A 49 13.67 -0.57 11.41
CA PHE A 49 14.36 0.65 11.87
C PHE A 49 15.72 0.36 12.53
N SER A 50 16.29 -0.83 12.30
CA SER A 50 17.63 -1.13 12.78
C SER A 50 18.67 -0.28 12.07
N ASN A 51 19.78 -0.02 12.78
CA ASN A 51 20.87 0.84 12.32
C ASN A 51 21.44 0.33 10.98
N LEU A 52 21.67 1.23 10.04
CA LEU A 52 22.33 0.95 8.75
C LEU A 52 23.68 0.24 8.87
N GLN A 53 24.36 0.34 10.02
CA GLN A 53 25.58 -0.41 10.29
C GLN A 53 25.33 -1.90 10.49
N GLU A 54 24.19 -2.28 11.09
CA GLU A 54 23.78 -3.67 11.24
C GLU A 54 23.28 -4.26 9.91
N LEU A 55 22.72 -3.43 9.02
CA LEU A 55 22.34 -3.85 7.66
C LEU A 55 23.50 -4.38 6.83
N LYS A 56 24.75 -4.01 7.11
CA LYS A 56 25.92 -4.66 6.50
C LYS A 56 26.03 -6.14 6.84
N GLY A 57 25.54 -6.56 8.01
CA GLY A 57 25.40 -7.96 8.38
C GLY A 57 24.27 -8.68 7.62
N LEU A 58 23.14 -8.01 7.46
CA LEU A 58 21.98 -8.51 6.71
C LEU A 58 22.21 -8.58 5.19
N MET A 59 23.09 -7.73 4.63
CA MET A 59 23.48 -7.79 3.20
C MET A 59 24.16 -9.11 2.79
N ASN A 60 24.60 -9.90 3.77
CA ASN A 60 25.15 -11.25 3.49
C ASN A 60 24.05 -12.31 3.37
N ASP A 61 22.79 -12.00 3.69
CA ASP A 61 21.67 -12.96 3.67
C ASP A 61 20.48 -12.46 2.82
N LEU A 62 20.77 -11.94 1.62
CA LEU A 62 19.76 -11.50 0.64
C LEU A 62 19.25 -12.68 -0.21
N THR A 63 19.36 -13.91 0.29
CA THR A 63 19.03 -15.14 -0.45
C THR A 63 17.55 -15.28 -0.82
N TYR A 64 16.67 -14.46 -0.26
CA TYR A 64 15.23 -14.43 -0.54
C TYR A 64 14.82 -13.40 -1.62
N MET A 65 15.78 -12.60 -2.12
CA MET A 65 15.54 -11.59 -3.16
C MET A 65 15.97 -12.13 -4.53
N ASP A 66 15.33 -11.61 -5.58
CA ASP A 66 15.84 -11.84 -6.93
C ASP A 66 17.11 -11.01 -7.19
N LYS A 67 17.87 -11.40 -8.22
CA LYS A 67 19.17 -10.79 -8.52
C LYS A 67 19.10 -9.30 -8.85
N GLU A 68 17.98 -8.85 -9.41
CA GLU A 68 17.77 -7.46 -9.81
C GLU A 68 17.47 -6.57 -8.58
N GLN A 69 16.70 -7.08 -7.64
CA GLN A 69 16.44 -6.45 -6.35
C GLN A 69 17.70 -6.39 -5.49
N GLU A 70 18.47 -7.48 -5.45
CA GLU A 70 19.77 -7.54 -4.76
C GLU A 70 20.75 -6.49 -5.31
N GLU A 71 20.86 -6.38 -6.63
CA GLU A 71 21.74 -5.41 -7.29
C GLU A 71 21.30 -3.96 -7.00
N ALA A 72 20.00 -3.66 -7.08
CA ALA A 72 19.46 -2.34 -6.78
C ALA A 72 19.74 -1.93 -5.32
N ILE A 73 19.59 -2.84 -4.38
CA ILE A 73 19.88 -2.62 -2.96
C ILE A 73 21.38 -2.45 -2.77
N ARG A 74 22.23 -3.27 -3.39
CA ARG A 74 23.68 -3.13 -3.33
C ARG A 74 24.13 -1.76 -3.88
N GLN A 75 23.58 -1.33 -5.01
CA GLN A 75 23.88 -0.02 -5.62
C GLN A 75 23.42 1.14 -4.71
N PHE A 76 22.25 1.03 -4.09
CA PHE A 76 21.78 2.01 -3.12
C PHE A 76 22.76 2.14 -1.95
N PHE A 77 23.18 1.03 -1.34
CA PHE A 77 24.10 1.05 -0.20
C PHE A 77 25.56 1.36 -0.57
N LEU A 78 26.04 1.02 -1.77
CA LEU A 78 27.34 1.45 -2.26
C LEU A 78 27.44 2.99 -2.33
N ASN A 79 26.35 3.66 -2.68
CA ASN A 79 26.27 5.12 -2.63
C ASN A 79 26.33 5.68 -1.21
N PHE A 80 26.03 4.88 -0.18
CA PHE A 80 26.13 5.19 1.24
C PHE A 80 27.39 4.68 1.93
N SER A 81 28.37 4.17 1.17
CA SER A 81 29.64 3.68 1.75
C SER A 81 30.38 4.79 2.52
N ILE A 82 31.04 4.38 3.60
CA ILE A 82 31.62 5.23 4.65
C ILE A 82 32.69 6.22 4.14
N GLU A 83 33.26 5.97 2.96
CA GLU A 83 34.42 6.70 2.46
C GLU A 83 34.17 8.13 1.94
N ARG A 84 32.90 8.54 1.75
CA ARG A 84 32.52 9.91 1.39
C ARG A 84 31.35 10.39 2.24
N ARG A 85 31.62 10.74 3.49
CA ARG A 85 30.61 11.37 4.35
C ARG A 85 30.36 12.80 3.89
N THR A 86 29.19 13.06 3.33
CA THR A 86 28.65 14.41 3.15
C THR A 86 27.72 14.73 4.32
N ALA A 87 27.56 16.00 4.67
CA ALA A 87 26.62 16.43 5.73
C ALA A 87 25.18 15.86 5.52
N LEU A 88 24.77 15.67 4.26
CA LEU A 88 23.48 15.06 3.92
C LEU A 88 23.42 13.57 4.33
N LYS A 89 24.50 12.81 4.12
CA LYS A 89 24.58 11.40 4.54
C LYS A 89 24.55 11.25 6.05
N GLU A 90 25.28 12.11 6.77
CA GLU A 90 25.30 12.08 8.23
C GLU A 90 23.91 12.37 8.80
N ARG A 91 23.18 13.35 8.22
CA ARG A 91 21.81 13.65 8.60
C ARG A 91 20.86 12.49 8.29
N PHE A 92 21.01 11.83 7.15
CA PHE A 92 20.22 10.66 6.78
C PHE A 92 20.47 9.50 7.73
N ILE A 93 21.72 9.16 8.02
CA ILE A 93 22.08 8.08 8.96
C ILE A 93 21.52 8.37 10.35
N PHE A 94 21.69 9.61 10.82
CA PHE A 94 21.15 10.04 12.12
C PHE A 94 19.62 9.87 12.18
N MET A 95 18.91 10.31 11.14
CA MET A 95 17.45 10.17 11.07
C MET A 95 17.03 8.70 11.12
N TRP A 96 17.76 7.84 10.41
CA TRP A 96 17.47 6.41 10.42
C TRP A 96 17.71 5.76 11.79
N ASP A 97 18.79 6.18 12.47
CA ASP A 97 19.13 5.67 13.81
C ASP A 97 18.06 6.01 14.85
N VAL A 98 17.41 7.15 14.75
CA VAL A 98 16.39 7.61 15.71
C VAL A 98 14.95 7.28 15.29
N LEU A 99 14.74 6.77 14.07
CA LEU A 99 13.41 6.54 13.52
C LEU A 99 12.58 5.54 14.34
N GLY A 100 13.22 4.50 14.86
CA GLY A 100 12.60 3.52 15.76
C GLY A 100 12.11 4.13 17.07
N ASP A 101 12.89 5.02 17.65
CA ASP A 101 12.53 5.73 18.88
C ASP A 101 11.39 6.72 18.63
N ILE A 102 11.41 7.41 17.48
CA ILE A 102 10.34 8.31 17.05
C ILE A 102 9.05 7.51 16.85
N TYR A 103 9.08 6.39 16.15
CA TYR A 103 7.92 5.51 15.93
C TYR A 103 7.32 5.04 17.26
N THR A 104 8.16 4.52 18.14
CA THR A 104 7.73 3.99 19.44
C THR A 104 7.18 5.11 20.34
N GLY A 105 7.89 6.23 20.43
CA GLY A 105 7.45 7.39 21.20
C GLY A 105 6.15 7.98 20.70
N PHE A 106 5.95 8.00 19.36
CA PHE A 106 4.72 8.47 18.75
C PHE A 106 3.53 7.56 19.08
N LYS A 107 3.67 6.25 18.92
CA LYS A 107 2.61 5.28 19.28
C LYS A 107 2.22 5.39 20.75
N ASN A 108 3.19 5.41 21.66
CA ASN A 108 2.93 5.57 23.10
C ASN A 108 2.15 6.86 23.41
N ARG A 109 2.49 7.96 22.71
CA ARG A 109 1.80 9.24 22.90
C ARG A 109 0.38 9.24 22.35
N LEU A 110 0.14 8.56 21.23
CA LEU A 110 -1.19 8.37 20.68
C LEU A 110 -2.07 7.52 21.60
N GLU A 111 -1.55 6.40 22.08
CA GLU A 111 -2.23 5.51 23.03
C GLU A 111 -2.63 6.24 24.31
N ALA A 112 -1.72 7.03 24.90
CA ALA A 112 -1.99 7.83 26.10
C ALA A 112 -3.12 8.86 25.89
N GLN A 113 -3.42 9.24 24.65
CA GLN A 113 -4.53 10.15 24.29
C GLN A 113 -5.78 9.43 23.76
N GLY A 114 -5.78 8.11 23.69
CA GLY A 114 -6.89 7.33 23.14
C GLY A 114 -7.14 7.57 21.65
N ILE A 115 -6.10 7.89 20.88
CA ILE A 115 -6.15 8.12 19.43
C ILE A 115 -5.14 7.24 18.70
N ALA A 116 -5.40 6.96 17.44
CA ALA A 116 -4.52 6.17 16.58
C ALA A 116 -4.58 6.68 15.14
N TYR A 117 -3.57 6.36 14.33
CA TYR A 117 -3.71 6.34 12.89
C TYR A 117 -4.23 4.97 12.45
N GLU A 118 -4.65 4.84 11.21
CA GLU A 118 -5.41 3.67 10.74
C GLU A 118 -4.64 2.36 10.86
N GLY A 119 -3.40 2.33 10.36
CA GLY A 119 -2.56 1.13 10.41
C GLY A 119 -2.23 0.67 11.83
N MET A 120 -1.99 1.62 12.75
CA MET A 120 -1.81 1.33 14.17
C MET A 120 -3.03 0.62 14.75
N LEU A 121 -4.25 1.11 14.45
CA LEU A 121 -5.48 0.50 14.90
C LEU A 121 -5.67 -0.90 14.30
N TYR A 122 -5.42 -1.05 13.00
CA TYR A 122 -5.55 -2.34 12.32
C TYR A 122 -4.60 -3.39 12.88
N ARG A 123 -3.35 -3.01 13.12
CA ARG A 123 -2.36 -3.87 13.75
C ARG A 123 -2.79 -4.31 15.15
N GLN A 124 -3.21 -3.37 16.00
CA GLN A 124 -3.68 -3.69 17.36
C GLN A 124 -4.88 -4.63 17.35
N VAL A 125 -5.83 -4.42 16.43
CA VAL A 125 -6.98 -5.32 16.28
C VAL A 125 -6.53 -6.72 15.90
N MET A 126 -5.57 -6.87 14.98
CA MET A 126 -5.10 -8.20 14.54
C MET A 126 -4.25 -8.90 15.60
N GLU A 127 -3.44 -8.18 16.35
CA GLU A 127 -2.64 -8.74 17.45
C GLU A 127 -3.52 -9.30 18.60
N ALA A 128 -4.75 -8.79 18.76
CA ALA A 128 -5.74 -9.25 19.75
C ALA A 128 -6.97 -9.90 19.11
N PHE A 129 -6.86 -10.37 17.86
CA PHE A 129 -8.02 -10.82 17.07
C PHE A 129 -8.61 -12.12 17.60
N ASP A 130 -9.92 -12.09 17.89
CA ASP A 130 -10.70 -13.24 18.26
C ASP A 130 -11.97 -13.35 17.41
N THR A 131 -12.08 -14.43 16.64
CA THR A 131 -13.24 -14.71 15.79
C THR A 131 -14.52 -14.92 16.59
N ALA A 132 -14.44 -15.27 17.88
CA ALA A 132 -15.60 -15.44 18.75
C ALA A 132 -16.31 -14.12 19.09
N LEU A 133 -15.59 -13.00 18.99
CA LEU A 133 -16.13 -11.65 19.24
C LEU A 133 -16.88 -11.07 18.03
N LEU A 134 -16.84 -11.74 16.88
CA LEU A 134 -17.46 -11.25 15.67
C LEU A 134 -18.98 -11.55 15.66
N PRO A 135 -19.82 -10.51 15.44
CA PRO A 135 -21.27 -10.62 15.62
C PRO A 135 -22.00 -11.37 14.50
N TYR A 136 -21.34 -11.62 13.34
CA TYR A 136 -21.98 -12.24 12.18
C TYR A 136 -21.45 -13.65 11.94
N ASP A 137 -22.31 -14.51 11.40
CA ASP A 137 -21.94 -15.88 11.03
C ASP A 137 -21.14 -15.92 9.72
N THR A 138 -21.36 -14.96 8.82
CA THR A 138 -20.72 -14.90 7.53
C THR A 138 -20.32 -13.48 7.16
N TYR A 139 -19.08 -13.34 6.68
CA TYR A 139 -18.49 -12.12 6.14
C TYR A 139 -18.22 -12.30 4.65
N VAL A 140 -18.68 -11.36 3.84
CA VAL A 140 -18.53 -11.42 2.37
C VAL A 140 -17.59 -10.35 1.92
N PHE A 141 -16.49 -10.76 1.28
CA PHE A 141 -15.45 -9.88 0.75
C PHE A 141 -15.57 -9.81 -0.76
N VAL A 142 -15.70 -8.61 -1.32
CA VAL A 142 -15.94 -8.37 -2.75
C VAL A 142 -15.00 -7.30 -3.29
N GLY A 143 -14.40 -7.56 -4.45
CA GLY A 143 -13.68 -6.54 -5.24
C GLY A 143 -12.29 -6.15 -4.74
N PHE A 144 -11.71 -6.89 -3.78
CA PHE A 144 -10.33 -6.68 -3.37
C PHE A 144 -9.34 -7.16 -4.44
N ASN A 145 -8.17 -6.53 -4.49
CA ASN A 145 -7.09 -6.94 -5.40
C ASN A 145 -5.78 -7.09 -4.64
N VAL A 146 -5.10 -5.99 -4.32
CA VAL A 146 -3.89 -6.02 -3.50
C VAL A 146 -4.30 -6.05 -2.03
N LEU A 147 -3.84 -7.08 -1.32
CA LEU A 147 -4.09 -7.22 0.12
C LEU A 147 -2.81 -6.89 0.88
N ASN A 148 -2.91 -5.99 1.86
CA ASN A 148 -1.86 -5.82 2.86
C ASN A 148 -1.83 -7.02 3.83
N LYS A 149 -0.87 -7.05 4.74
CA LYS A 149 -0.71 -8.21 5.63
C LYS A 149 -1.83 -8.32 6.66
N VAL A 150 -2.31 -7.20 7.20
CA VAL A 150 -3.44 -7.16 8.13
C VAL A 150 -4.72 -7.74 7.48
N GLU A 151 -5.03 -7.31 6.26
CA GLU A 151 -6.18 -7.82 5.51
C GLU A 151 -6.06 -9.32 5.22
N ARG A 152 -4.86 -9.76 4.87
CA ARG A 152 -4.57 -11.18 4.61
C ARG A 152 -4.72 -12.03 5.86
N GLU A 153 -4.25 -11.57 7.00
CA GLU A 153 -4.42 -12.26 8.28
C GLU A 153 -5.89 -12.33 8.68
N LEU A 154 -6.63 -11.22 8.55
CA LEU A 154 -8.09 -11.19 8.79
C LEU A 154 -8.81 -12.20 7.90
N PHE A 155 -8.53 -12.20 6.59
CA PHE A 155 -9.16 -13.13 5.64
C PHE A 155 -8.84 -14.58 5.99
N THR A 156 -7.60 -14.85 6.40
CA THR A 156 -7.16 -16.18 6.81
C THR A 156 -7.91 -16.65 8.06
N HIS A 157 -7.97 -15.83 9.09
CA HIS A 157 -8.71 -16.17 10.33
C HIS A 157 -10.19 -16.44 10.05
N LEU A 158 -10.85 -15.62 9.24
CA LEU A 158 -12.26 -15.78 8.91
C LEU A 158 -12.52 -16.99 7.99
N ARG A 159 -11.63 -17.26 7.04
CA ARG A 159 -11.66 -18.46 6.19
C ARG A 159 -11.55 -19.72 7.06
N ASP A 160 -10.54 -19.75 7.92
CA ASP A 160 -10.24 -20.93 8.75
C ASP A 160 -11.33 -21.19 9.79
N ALA A 161 -12.03 -20.15 10.23
CA ALA A 161 -13.23 -20.24 11.06
C ALA A 161 -14.51 -20.61 10.26
N GLY A 162 -14.45 -20.74 8.93
CA GLY A 162 -15.60 -21.01 8.09
C GLY A 162 -16.60 -19.85 8.00
N LYS A 163 -16.16 -18.63 8.32
CA LYS A 163 -17.00 -17.43 8.38
C LYS A 163 -16.83 -16.49 7.17
N ALA A 164 -16.07 -16.86 6.13
CA ALA A 164 -15.79 -15.97 5.01
C ALA A 164 -16.22 -16.53 3.66
N LEU A 165 -16.72 -15.64 2.80
CA LEU A 165 -16.92 -15.86 1.37
C LEU A 165 -16.18 -14.77 0.60
N PHE A 166 -15.47 -15.17 -0.49
CA PHE A 166 -14.62 -14.28 -1.26
C PHE A 166 -15.10 -14.22 -2.70
N TYR A 167 -15.27 -13.00 -3.21
CA TYR A 167 -15.68 -12.72 -4.58
C TYR A 167 -14.67 -11.76 -5.21
N TRP A 168 -13.90 -12.30 -6.16
CA TRP A 168 -12.85 -11.56 -6.88
C TRP A 168 -13.37 -11.09 -8.23
N ASP A 169 -13.00 -9.88 -8.63
CA ASP A 169 -13.27 -9.34 -9.95
C ASP A 169 -11.99 -9.39 -10.79
N TYR A 170 -12.06 -10.06 -11.94
CA TYR A 170 -10.95 -10.24 -12.87
C TYR A 170 -11.46 -10.58 -14.26
N ASP A 171 -10.56 -10.67 -15.23
CA ASP A 171 -10.87 -11.22 -16.54
C ASP A 171 -9.83 -12.27 -16.95
N GLU A 172 -10.29 -13.37 -17.49
CA GLU A 172 -9.46 -14.50 -17.94
C GLU A 172 -8.35 -14.07 -18.92
N PHE A 173 -8.59 -13.02 -19.72
CA PHE A 173 -7.59 -12.48 -20.63
C PHE A 173 -6.30 -12.04 -19.89
N TYR A 174 -6.42 -11.43 -18.72
CA TYR A 174 -5.29 -11.02 -17.90
C TYR A 174 -4.71 -12.18 -17.09
N MET A 175 -5.55 -13.14 -16.73
CA MET A 175 -5.14 -14.32 -15.97
C MET A 175 -4.33 -15.31 -16.80
N ALA A 176 -4.59 -15.41 -18.10
CA ALA A 176 -3.87 -16.31 -19.02
C ALA A 176 -2.41 -15.88 -19.26
N LYS A 177 -2.06 -14.63 -19.05
CA LYS A 177 -0.69 -14.11 -19.22
C LYS A 177 0.11 -14.26 -17.94
N GLU A 178 1.23 -14.99 -18.00
CA GLU A 178 2.03 -15.36 -16.83
C GLU A 178 2.56 -14.16 -16.05
N HIS A 179 2.97 -13.09 -16.73
CA HIS A 179 3.61 -11.91 -16.15
C HIS A 179 2.77 -10.62 -16.29
N HIS A 180 1.46 -10.74 -16.48
CA HIS A 180 0.63 -9.53 -16.57
C HIS A 180 0.30 -9.03 -15.16
N GLU A 181 0.67 -7.79 -14.84
CA GLU A 181 0.51 -7.19 -13.51
C GLU A 181 -0.92 -7.28 -12.97
N ALA A 182 -1.94 -7.04 -13.82
CA ALA A 182 -3.34 -7.13 -13.43
C ALA A 182 -3.77 -8.50 -12.89
N GLY A 183 -3.05 -9.58 -13.26
CA GLY A 183 -3.35 -10.94 -12.82
C GLY A 183 -2.54 -11.41 -11.60
N VAL A 184 -1.45 -10.75 -11.25
CA VAL A 184 -0.48 -11.23 -10.25
C VAL A 184 -1.13 -11.46 -8.89
N PHE A 185 -1.76 -10.44 -8.34
CA PHE A 185 -2.38 -10.49 -7.01
C PHE A 185 -3.62 -11.38 -6.99
N ILE A 186 -4.47 -11.28 -8.00
CA ILE A 186 -5.69 -12.09 -8.11
C ILE A 186 -5.38 -13.58 -8.21
N LYS A 187 -4.36 -13.99 -8.97
CA LYS A 187 -3.91 -15.40 -9.03
C LYS A 187 -3.54 -15.95 -7.66
N ARG A 188 -2.86 -15.14 -6.86
CA ARG A 188 -2.52 -15.49 -5.47
C ARG A 188 -3.78 -15.57 -4.60
N ASN A 189 -4.63 -14.54 -4.66
CA ASN A 189 -5.84 -14.46 -3.86
C ASN A 189 -6.80 -15.62 -4.15
N LEU A 190 -7.01 -15.99 -5.41
CA LEU A 190 -7.85 -17.13 -5.80
C LEU A 190 -7.33 -18.47 -5.26
N ARG A 191 -6.01 -18.63 -5.12
CA ARG A 191 -5.42 -19.85 -4.51
C ARG A 191 -5.61 -19.89 -3.01
N GLU A 192 -5.43 -18.75 -2.34
CA GLU A 192 -5.51 -18.65 -0.87
C GLU A 192 -6.97 -18.56 -0.40
N TYR A 193 -7.82 -17.87 -1.16
CA TYR A 193 -9.21 -17.57 -0.83
C TYR A 193 -10.10 -17.83 -2.05
N PRO A 194 -10.49 -19.11 -2.30
CA PRO A 194 -11.27 -19.46 -3.49
C PRO A 194 -12.61 -18.74 -3.57
N SER A 195 -12.99 -18.33 -4.79
CA SER A 195 -14.32 -17.80 -5.06
C SER A 195 -15.31 -18.94 -5.35
N PRO A 196 -16.57 -18.85 -4.88
CA PRO A 196 -17.61 -19.80 -5.24
C PRO A 196 -18.13 -19.63 -6.69
N LEU A 197 -17.78 -18.52 -7.35
CA LEU A 197 -18.22 -18.23 -8.72
C LEU A 197 -17.40 -19.01 -9.74
N PRO A 198 -18.04 -19.54 -10.82
CA PRO A 198 -17.31 -20.22 -11.87
C PRO A 198 -16.50 -19.25 -12.72
N ALA A 199 -15.28 -19.65 -13.14
CA ALA A 199 -14.38 -18.84 -13.98
C ALA A 199 -15.01 -18.37 -15.30
N SER A 200 -15.99 -19.13 -15.83
CA SER A 200 -16.70 -18.77 -17.07
C SER A 200 -17.44 -17.42 -17.02
N LEU A 201 -17.69 -16.86 -15.85
CA LEU A 201 -18.31 -15.54 -15.70
C LEU A 201 -17.32 -14.40 -16.01
N PHE A 202 -16.02 -14.66 -15.93
CA PHE A 202 -14.94 -13.68 -16.00
C PHE A 202 -14.27 -13.64 -17.38
N ASN A 203 -15.06 -13.61 -18.44
CA ASN A 203 -14.58 -13.62 -19.83
C ASN A 203 -15.20 -12.47 -20.66
N CYS A 204 -15.21 -11.26 -20.08
CA CYS A 204 -15.81 -10.10 -20.73
C CYS A 204 -14.91 -9.51 -21.83
N MET A 205 -13.57 -9.64 -21.68
CA MET A 205 -12.63 -9.12 -22.67
C MET A 205 -12.67 -9.89 -24.00
N ALA A 206 -13.09 -11.14 -24.01
CA ALA A 206 -13.28 -11.92 -25.23
C ALA A 206 -14.60 -11.63 -25.97
N LYS A 207 -15.56 -10.91 -25.33
CA LYS A 207 -16.81 -10.55 -25.99
C LYS A 207 -16.59 -9.50 -27.07
N PRO A 208 -17.38 -9.52 -28.17
CA PRO A 208 -17.34 -8.47 -29.18
C PRO A 208 -17.56 -7.08 -28.56
N LYS A 209 -16.79 -6.11 -29.05
CA LYS A 209 -16.87 -4.70 -28.63
C LYS A 209 -16.95 -3.81 -29.84
N GLU A 210 -17.70 -2.74 -29.76
CA GLU A 210 -17.64 -1.66 -30.73
C GLU A 210 -16.55 -0.66 -30.28
N ILE A 211 -15.52 -0.50 -31.09
CA ILE A 211 -14.41 0.39 -30.82
C ILE A 211 -14.30 1.42 -31.95
N ASN A 212 -14.47 2.68 -31.59
CA ASN A 212 -14.38 3.80 -32.53
C ASN A 212 -13.13 4.61 -32.26
N TYR A 213 -12.23 4.73 -33.23
CA TYR A 213 -11.02 5.55 -33.14
C TYR A 213 -11.26 6.90 -33.82
N ILE A 214 -10.98 7.97 -33.08
CA ILE A 214 -11.13 9.34 -33.58
C ILE A 214 -9.78 10.03 -33.45
N SER A 215 -9.26 10.51 -34.60
CA SER A 215 -8.03 11.29 -34.63
C SER A 215 -8.36 12.78 -34.65
N SER A 216 -7.72 13.54 -33.78
CA SER A 216 -7.84 15.01 -33.72
C SER A 216 -6.47 15.67 -33.88
N PRO A 217 -6.35 16.80 -34.59
CA PRO A 217 -5.07 17.45 -34.84
C PRO A 217 -4.48 18.13 -33.58
N THR A 218 -5.30 18.40 -32.58
CA THR A 218 -4.89 19.01 -31.30
C THR A 218 -5.73 18.50 -30.15
N GLU A 219 -5.20 18.58 -28.92
CA GLU A 219 -5.94 18.26 -27.68
C GLU A 219 -7.22 19.10 -27.53
N ASN A 220 -7.17 20.39 -27.90
CA ASN A 220 -8.34 21.25 -27.88
C ASN A 220 -9.43 20.78 -28.84
N ALA A 221 -9.06 20.30 -30.05
CA ALA A 221 -10.02 19.76 -31.01
C ALA A 221 -10.64 18.46 -30.47
N GLN A 222 -9.87 17.62 -29.80
CA GLN A 222 -10.32 16.41 -29.11
C GLN A 222 -11.32 16.75 -28.01
N ALA A 223 -10.97 17.70 -27.11
CA ALA A 223 -11.85 18.15 -26.03
C ALA A 223 -13.18 18.74 -26.55
N ARG A 224 -13.14 19.48 -27.67
CA ARG A 224 -14.35 20.04 -28.34
C ARG A 224 -15.22 18.98 -28.97
N TYR A 225 -14.65 17.88 -29.46
CA TYR A 225 -15.40 16.79 -30.06
C TYR A 225 -16.14 15.96 -28.99
N LEU A 226 -15.60 15.83 -27.80
CA LEU A 226 -16.19 15.01 -26.75
C LEU A 226 -17.65 15.31 -26.43
N PRO A 227 -18.11 16.58 -26.26
CA PRO A 227 -19.52 16.87 -26.04
C PRO A 227 -20.42 16.47 -27.22
N GLN A 228 -19.92 16.54 -28.46
CA GLN A 228 -20.68 16.12 -29.64
C GLN A 228 -20.83 14.60 -29.64
N TRP A 229 -19.76 13.87 -29.37
CA TRP A 229 -19.77 12.43 -29.29
C TRP A 229 -20.71 11.94 -28.18
N ILE A 230 -20.63 12.55 -27.00
CA ILE A 230 -21.50 12.26 -25.86
C ILE A 230 -22.96 12.42 -26.25
N ARG A 231 -23.34 13.55 -26.83
CA ARG A 231 -24.74 13.80 -27.25
C ARG A 231 -25.26 12.81 -28.32
N ALA A 232 -24.37 12.34 -29.17
CA ALA A 232 -24.74 11.40 -30.24
C ALA A 232 -24.86 9.95 -29.75
N ASN A 233 -24.15 9.60 -28.68
CA ASN A 233 -24.02 8.21 -28.20
C ASN A 233 -24.56 7.95 -26.79
N LEU A 234 -24.94 9.01 -26.05
CA LEU A 234 -25.53 8.84 -24.72
C LEU A 234 -26.92 8.23 -24.86
N THR A 235 -27.07 7.07 -24.28
CA THR A 235 -28.37 6.45 -24.00
C THR A 235 -28.95 7.04 -22.72
N GLU A 236 -30.21 6.70 -22.38
CA GLU A 236 -30.87 7.16 -21.14
C GLU A 236 -30.13 6.78 -19.84
N GLN A 237 -29.04 6.00 -19.93
CA GLN A 237 -28.24 5.51 -18.83
C GLN A 237 -26.91 6.28 -18.72
N GLU A 238 -26.96 7.55 -18.36
CA GLU A 238 -25.78 8.41 -18.16
C GLU A 238 -24.74 7.83 -17.19
N LYS A 239 -25.17 6.99 -16.25
CA LYS A 239 -24.32 6.34 -15.24
C LYS A 239 -23.41 5.23 -15.78
N GLU A 240 -23.66 4.77 -17.00
CA GLU A 240 -22.86 3.74 -17.68
C GLU A 240 -21.76 4.32 -18.59
N THR A 241 -21.65 5.65 -18.64
CA THR A 241 -20.65 6.35 -19.46
C THR A 241 -19.55 6.92 -18.59
N ALA A 242 -18.31 6.57 -18.87
CA ALA A 242 -17.13 7.12 -18.22
C ALA A 242 -16.24 7.84 -19.24
N VAL A 243 -15.75 9.01 -18.89
CA VAL A 243 -14.68 9.73 -19.61
C VAL A 243 -13.40 9.56 -18.85
N VAL A 244 -12.43 8.89 -19.48
CA VAL A 244 -11.10 8.68 -18.89
C VAL A 244 -10.12 9.62 -19.57
N LEU A 245 -9.43 10.43 -18.78
CA LEU A 245 -8.39 11.36 -19.23
C LEU A 245 -7.02 10.77 -18.89
N CYS A 246 -6.08 10.89 -19.82
CA CYS A 246 -4.69 10.47 -19.65
C CYS A 246 -3.80 11.65 -19.28
#